data_7621809b0e46c508287aff3f5e19eea6
#
_entry.id   7621809b0e46c508287aff3f5e19eea6
#
_cell.length_a   1.000
_cell.length_b   1.000
_cell.length_c   1.000
_cell.angle_alpha   90.00
_cell.angle_beta   90.00
_cell.angle_gamma   90.00
#
_symmetry.space_group_name_H-M   'P 1'
#
loop_
_entity.id
_entity.type
_entity.pdbx_description
1 polymer ?
#
loop_
_entity_poly.entity_id
_entity_poly.type
_entity_poly.pdbx_seq_one_letter_code
_entity_poly.pdbx_strand_id
1 'polypeptide(L)'
;MDIRGIGYLGFESPNIEAWRSYGPEVLGLAIAPSPQDEPEALYLKMDDRRYRFAFQPGPIDKLAYIGWECVNRIAFEKAVKKLQDAGIAVEQGGDDLKARRAVRDVVRFKDPVGYQYELFYGQKGEPDSFVPGRRHGGFNTYGRGFGHVVVMTPEYGPELDDFLINIMGFQWYGSGAGKGKTGFYRAGLNNLTSHDIGYGHAPGRMGIQHIGLLTGDLRDVGETWDIVNKRQIQVQMTLGQHTQDPHFSFYHFSPSGFAVEVIAETHPWPGDPFELNAERLSYWGHQLVGPILGTTIRTPEELR
;
A
#
# COMPACT_ATOMS: atom_id res chain seq x y z
N MET A 1 17.26 -5.27 -6.75
CA MET A 1 16.44 -5.06 -7.98
C MET A 1 16.17 -3.57 -8.13
N ASP A 2 16.12 -3.06 -9.36
CA ASP A 2 15.84 -1.65 -9.59
C ASP A 2 14.31 -1.42 -9.58
N ILE A 3 13.73 -1.54 -8.39
CA ILE A 3 12.30 -1.34 -8.11
C ILE A 3 12.12 0.06 -7.56
N ARG A 4 11.16 0.80 -8.12
CA ARG A 4 10.86 2.19 -7.76
C ARG A 4 10.01 2.30 -6.50
N GLY A 5 9.05 1.40 -6.34
CA GLY A 5 8.07 1.39 -5.26
C GLY A 5 6.82 0.62 -5.64
N ILE A 6 5.77 0.74 -4.84
CA ILE A 6 4.48 0.13 -5.15
C ILE A 6 3.75 1.00 -6.17
N GLY A 7 3.48 0.44 -7.35
CA GLY A 7 2.75 1.14 -8.39
C GLY A 7 1.24 1.08 -8.21
N TYR A 8 0.72 -0.07 -7.74
CA TYR A 8 -0.72 -0.27 -7.51
C TYR A 8 -1.00 -1.38 -6.50
N LEU A 9 -2.22 -1.36 -5.95
CA LEU A 9 -2.81 -2.44 -5.16
C LEU A 9 -4.11 -2.93 -5.81
N GLY A 10 -4.36 -4.23 -5.71
CA GLY A 10 -5.65 -4.82 -6.05
C GLY A 10 -6.34 -5.38 -4.82
N PHE A 11 -7.66 -5.24 -4.78
CA PHE A 11 -8.52 -5.71 -3.72
C PHE A 11 -9.68 -6.53 -4.29
N GLU A 12 -10.17 -7.47 -3.52
CA GLU A 12 -11.53 -8.00 -3.67
C GLU A 12 -12.42 -7.40 -2.60
N SER A 13 -13.67 -7.08 -2.95
CA SER A 13 -14.64 -6.53 -2.00
C SER A 13 -16.07 -6.87 -2.41
N PRO A 14 -16.94 -7.22 -1.46
CA PRO A 14 -18.38 -7.34 -1.70
C PRO A 14 -19.08 -5.98 -1.78
N ASN A 15 -18.40 -4.88 -1.39
CA ASN A 15 -19.01 -3.55 -1.26
C ASN A 15 -18.23 -2.48 -2.05
N ILE A 16 -18.09 -2.67 -3.36
CA ILE A 16 -17.39 -1.74 -4.24
C ILE A 16 -18.10 -0.35 -4.29
N GLU A 17 -19.42 -0.32 -4.20
CA GLU A 17 -20.19 0.94 -4.24
C GLU A 17 -19.85 1.86 -3.07
N ALA A 18 -19.54 1.32 -1.90
CA ALA A 18 -19.07 2.15 -0.79
C ALA A 18 -17.72 2.81 -1.11
N TRP A 19 -16.84 2.12 -1.82
CA TRP A 19 -15.58 2.69 -2.28
C TRP A 19 -15.75 3.75 -3.37
N ARG A 20 -16.78 3.62 -4.21
CA ARG A 20 -17.10 4.58 -5.28
C ARG A 20 -17.42 5.98 -4.74
N SER A 21 -18.02 6.05 -3.55
CA SER A 21 -18.26 7.33 -2.87
C SER A 21 -17.11 7.70 -1.92
N TYR A 22 -16.63 6.74 -1.12
CA TYR A 22 -15.59 6.99 -0.11
C TYR A 22 -14.26 7.46 -0.73
N GLY A 23 -13.81 6.83 -1.81
CA GLY A 23 -12.56 7.20 -2.47
C GLY A 23 -12.50 8.68 -2.85
N PRO A 24 -13.43 9.18 -3.68
CA PRO A 24 -13.47 10.60 -4.07
C PRO A 24 -13.83 11.54 -2.92
N GLU A 25 -14.87 11.25 -2.17
CA GLU A 25 -15.46 12.22 -1.24
C GLU A 25 -14.73 12.32 0.11
N VAL A 26 -14.06 11.25 0.55
CA VAL A 26 -13.29 11.24 1.79
C VAL A 26 -11.80 11.40 1.51
N LEU A 27 -11.25 10.56 0.63
CA LEU A 27 -9.81 10.53 0.38
C LEU A 27 -9.34 11.53 -0.70
N GLY A 28 -10.24 12.04 -1.55
CA GLY A 28 -9.86 12.90 -2.67
C GLY A 28 -9.31 12.14 -3.88
N LEU A 29 -9.46 10.82 -3.93
CA LEU A 29 -9.11 10.00 -5.09
C LEU A 29 -10.04 10.33 -6.27
N ALA A 30 -9.66 9.97 -7.48
CA ALA A 30 -10.54 10.09 -8.64
C ALA A 30 -10.90 8.70 -9.20
N ILE A 31 -12.12 8.57 -9.70
CA ILE A 31 -12.54 7.35 -10.39
C ILE A 31 -11.86 7.32 -11.77
N ALA A 32 -11.19 6.23 -12.07
CA ALA A 32 -10.64 5.93 -13.39
C ALA A 32 -11.60 5.03 -14.17
N PRO A 33 -11.60 5.08 -15.53
CA PRO A 33 -12.38 4.17 -16.33
C PRO A 33 -12.00 2.71 -16.08
N SER A 34 -13.00 1.85 -15.87
CA SER A 34 -12.79 0.41 -15.76
C SER A 34 -12.47 -0.20 -17.13
N PRO A 35 -11.67 -1.28 -17.20
CA PRO A 35 -11.51 -2.06 -18.41
C PRO A 35 -12.87 -2.58 -18.91
N GLN A 36 -13.02 -2.76 -20.23
CA GLN A 36 -14.28 -3.21 -20.82
C GLN A 36 -14.69 -4.61 -20.39
N ASP A 37 -13.73 -5.46 -20.08
CA ASP A 37 -13.91 -6.83 -19.59
C ASP A 37 -14.12 -6.92 -18.07
N GLU A 38 -14.01 -5.80 -17.34
CA GLU A 38 -14.24 -5.70 -15.89
C GLU A 38 -15.17 -4.52 -15.55
N PRO A 39 -16.39 -4.44 -16.11
CA PRO A 39 -17.26 -3.26 -15.96
C PRO A 39 -17.75 -3.05 -14.52
N GLU A 40 -17.78 -4.11 -13.70
CA GLU A 40 -18.18 -4.05 -12.29
C GLU A 40 -17.04 -3.68 -11.34
N ALA A 41 -15.79 -3.71 -11.83
CA ALA A 41 -14.63 -3.31 -11.03
C ALA A 41 -14.57 -1.79 -10.89
N LEU A 42 -14.02 -1.32 -9.78
CA LEU A 42 -13.75 0.08 -9.52
C LEU A 42 -12.25 0.32 -9.56
N TYR A 43 -11.83 1.28 -10.37
CA TYR A 43 -10.46 1.74 -10.44
C TYR A 43 -10.38 3.17 -9.89
N LEU A 44 -9.45 3.39 -8.96
CA LEU A 44 -9.20 4.70 -8.34
C LEU A 44 -7.79 5.15 -8.64
N LYS A 45 -7.64 6.42 -8.98
CA LYS A 45 -6.35 7.08 -9.23
C LYS A 45 -6.11 8.20 -8.23
N MET A 46 -4.84 8.55 -8.03
CA MET A 46 -4.40 9.64 -7.18
C MET A 46 -3.30 10.49 -7.84
N ASP A 47 -3.00 10.21 -9.10
CA ASP A 47 -2.05 10.92 -9.95
C ASP A 47 -2.36 10.64 -11.43
N ASP A 48 -1.44 10.98 -12.32
CA ASP A 48 -1.59 10.81 -13.77
C ASP A 48 -1.43 9.35 -14.24
N ARG A 49 -1.20 8.39 -13.35
CA ARG A 49 -1.22 6.96 -13.70
C ARG A 49 -2.65 6.49 -13.95
N ARG A 50 -2.80 5.45 -14.79
CA ARG A 50 -4.10 4.88 -15.12
C ARG A 50 -4.94 4.58 -13.87
N TYR A 51 -4.32 3.98 -12.84
CA TYR A 51 -4.91 3.74 -11.53
C TYR A 51 -3.82 3.45 -10.49
N ARG A 52 -4.21 3.52 -9.22
CA ARG A 52 -3.40 3.10 -8.09
C ARG A 52 -4.09 2.01 -7.27
N PHE A 53 -5.41 1.99 -7.27
CA PHE A 53 -6.21 1.00 -6.55
C PHE A 53 -7.25 0.40 -7.48
N ALA A 54 -7.34 -0.94 -7.50
CA ALA A 54 -8.35 -1.68 -8.23
C ALA A 54 -9.17 -2.51 -7.23
N PHE A 55 -10.49 -2.38 -7.26
CA PHE A 55 -11.43 -3.14 -6.46
C PHE A 55 -12.25 -4.03 -7.39
N GLN A 56 -12.13 -5.32 -7.22
CA GLN A 56 -12.85 -6.32 -7.98
C GLN A 56 -13.95 -6.93 -7.12
N PRO A 57 -15.11 -7.31 -7.69
CA PRO A 57 -16.13 -8.04 -6.97
C PRO A 57 -15.57 -9.32 -6.36
N GLY A 58 -15.84 -9.52 -5.09
CA GLY A 58 -15.42 -10.72 -4.37
C GLY A 58 -16.26 -10.95 -3.12
N PRO A 59 -16.28 -12.17 -2.60
CA PRO A 59 -17.16 -12.54 -1.47
C PRO A 59 -16.70 -11.93 -0.13
N ILE A 60 -15.44 -11.52 -0.04
CA ILE A 60 -14.84 -10.95 1.17
C ILE A 60 -13.91 -9.79 0.82
N ASP A 61 -13.72 -8.88 1.77
CA ASP A 61 -12.71 -7.84 1.65
C ASP A 61 -11.32 -8.42 1.91
N LYS A 62 -10.44 -8.37 0.90
CA LYS A 62 -9.05 -8.81 1.01
C LYS A 62 -8.13 -8.08 0.03
N LEU A 63 -6.85 -8.01 0.38
CA LEU A 63 -5.79 -7.62 -0.54
C LEU A 63 -5.55 -8.76 -1.54
N ALA A 64 -5.75 -8.50 -2.82
CA ALA A 64 -5.61 -9.49 -3.88
C ALA A 64 -4.18 -9.53 -4.44
N TYR A 65 -3.55 -8.38 -4.62
CA TYR A 65 -2.17 -8.30 -5.12
C TYR A 65 -1.51 -6.96 -4.80
N ILE A 66 -0.17 -6.97 -4.77
CA ILE A 66 0.72 -5.81 -4.64
C ILE A 66 1.58 -5.72 -5.90
N GLY A 67 1.47 -4.61 -6.63
CA GLY A 67 2.24 -4.39 -7.86
C GLY A 67 3.49 -3.54 -7.63
N TRP A 68 4.67 -4.09 -7.90
CA TRP A 68 5.99 -3.45 -7.76
C TRP A 68 6.49 -2.95 -9.11
N GLU A 69 6.78 -1.64 -9.21
CA GLU A 69 7.23 -1.03 -10.46
C GLU A 69 8.75 -1.12 -10.64
N CYS A 70 9.19 -1.86 -11.67
CA CYS A 70 10.55 -1.78 -12.18
C CYS A 70 10.73 -0.51 -13.02
N VAL A 71 11.90 0.13 -12.93
CA VAL A 71 12.16 1.41 -13.63
C VAL A 71 12.10 1.32 -15.15
N ASN A 72 12.39 0.15 -15.73
CA ASN A 72 12.35 -0.11 -17.16
C ASN A 72 12.37 -1.61 -17.46
N ARG A 73 12.36 -1.95 -18.78
CA ARG A 73 12.39 -3.34 -19.24
C ARG A 73 13.62 -4.11 -18.77
N ILE A 74 14.80 -3.49 -18.84
CA ILE A 74 16.06 -4.18 -18.46
C ILE A 74 16.04 -4.54 -16.95
N ALA A 75 15.58 -3.62 -16.11
CA ALA A 75 15.40 -3.86 -14.68
C ALA A 75 14.39 -4.98 -14.41
N PHE A 76 13.28 -4.99 -15.13
CA PHE A 76 12.25 -6.01 -15.04
C PHE A 76 12.80 -7.41 -15.42
N GLU A 77 13.46 -7.55 -16.59
CA GLU A 77 14.04 -8.82 -17.03
C GLU A 77 15.09 -9.35 -16.05
N LYS A 78 15.96 -8.47 -15.51
CA LYS A 78 16.93 -8.84 -14.48
C LYS A 78 16.27 -9.30 -13.18
N ALA A 79 15.19 -8.63 -12.78
CA ALA A 79 14.45 -8.97 -11.58
C ALA A 79 13.72 -10.31 -11.72
N VAL A 80 13.07 -10.56 -12.86
CA VAL A 80 12.44 -11.85 -13.17
C VAL A 80 13.47 -12.99 -13.12
N LYS A 81 14.62 -12.79 -13.76
CA LYS A 81 15.72 -13.78 -13.71
C LYS A 81 16.17 -14.04 -12.27
N LYS A 82 16.32 -13.01 -11.45
CA LYS A 82 16.74 -13.15 -10.05
C LYS A 82 15.74 -13.96 -9.22
N LEU A 83 14.44 -13.75 -9.42
CA LEU A 83 13.38 -14.56 -8.79
C LEU A 83 13.49 -16.03 -9.18
N GLN A 84 13.66 -16.30 -10.48
CA GLN A 84 13.81 -17.67 -11.00
C GLN A 84 15.08 -18.35 -10.48
N ASP A 85 16.22 -17.64 -10.46
CA ASP A 85 17.49 -18.14 -9.92
C ASP A 85 17.40 -18.45 -8.41
N ALA A 86 16.51 -17.75 -7.69
CA ALA A 86 16.19 -18.02 -6.28
C ALA A 86 15.15 -19.14 -6.09
N GLY A 87 14.69 -19.79 -7.16
CA GLY A 87 13.70 -20.86 -7.09
C GLY A 87 12.26 -20.41 -6.86
N ILE A 88 11.99 -19.10 -6.98
CA ILE A 88 10.63 -18.56 -6.86
C ILE A 88 9.84 -18.90 -8.13
N ALA A 89 8.66 -19.50 -7.97
CA ALA A 89 7.75 -19.75 -9.07
C ALA A 89 7.19 -18.44 -9.63
N VAL A 90 7.54 -18.13 -10.87
CA VAL A 90 7.14 -16.90 -11.56
C VAL A 90 6.20 -17.26 -12.71
N GLU A 91 5.01 -16.66 -12.71
CA GLU A 91 4.01 -16.79 -13.77
C GLU A 91 4.02 -15.56 -14.67
N GLN A 92 4.22 -15.74 -15.97
CA GLN A 92 4.15 -14.67 -16.96
C GLN A 92 2.72 -14.20 -17.16
N GLY A 93 2.46 -12.92 -17.05
CA GLY A 93 1.15 -12.34 -17.35
C GLY A 93 0.85 -12.36 -18.84
N GLY A 94 -0.34 -12.86 -19.21
CA GLY A 94 -0.86 -12.80 -20.57
C GLY A 94 -1.26 -11.38 -20.99
N ASP A 95 -1.65 -11.21 -22.26
CA ASP A 95 -2.00 -9.90 -22.81
C ASP A 95 -3.22 -9.29 -22.11
N ASP A 96 -4.17 -10.10 -21.68
CA ASP A 96 -5.34 -9.64 -20.90
C ASP A 96 -4.92 -9.05 -19.57
N LEU A 97 -4.00 -9.68 -18.83
CA LEU A 97 -3.51 -9.16 -17.57
C LEU A 97 -2.74 -7.84 -17.78
N LYS A 98 -1.88 -7.78 -18.80
CA LYS A 98 -1.15 -6.56 -19.16
C LYS A 98 -2.10 -5.41 -19.50
N ALA A 99 -3.18 -5.71 -20.22
CA ALA A 99 -4.20 -4.72 -20.58
C ALA A 99 -4.93 -4.21 -19.32
N ARG A 100 -5.40 -5.12 -18.46
CA ARG A 100 -6.08 -4.76 -17.18
C ARG A 100 -5.18 -3.96 -16.25
N ARG A 101 -3.90 -4.33 -16.14
CA ARG A 101 -2.91 -3.59 -15.34
C ARG A 101 -2.43 -2.29 -16.01
N ALA A 102 -2.77 -2.09 -17.27
CA ALA A 102 -2.30 -0.99 -18.11
C ALA A 102 -0.76 -0.87 -18.10
N VAL A 103 -0.05 -1.99 -18.21
CA VAL A 103 1.41 -2.08 -18.15
C VAL A 103 1.99 -2.67 -19.44
N ARG A 104 3.30 -2.50 -19.64
CA ARG A 104 3.99 -3.09 -20.80
C ARG A 104 4.26 -4.57 -20.61
N ASP A 105 4.60 -4.97 -19.39
CA ASP A 105 4.75 -6.38 -19.02
C ASP A 105 4.57 -6.57 -17.52
N VAL A 106 4.21 -7.79 -17.11
CA VAL A 106 3.95 -8.15 -15.73
C VAL A 106 4.18 -9.63 -15.49
N VAL A 107 4.75 -9.98 -14.35
CA VAL A 107 4.81 -11.34 -13.82
C VAL A 107 4.18 -11.40 -12.45
N ARG A 108 3.67 -12.58 -12.08
CA ARG A 108 3.06 -12.86 -10.78
C ARG A 108 3.90 -13.89 -10.02
N PHE A 109 4.02 -13.71 -8.73
CA PHE A 109 4.68 -14.64 -7.82
C PHE A 109 4.18 -14.40 -6.39
N LYS A 110 4.48 -15.31 -5.48
CA LYS A 110 4.12 -15.14 -4.07
C LYS A 110 5.36 -14.85 -3.24
N ASP A 111 5.16 -14.03 -2.21
CA ASP A 111 6.13 -13.88 -1.14
C ASP A 111 6.09 -15.12 -0.21
N PRO A 112 7.03 -15.26 0.75
CA PRO A 112 7.05 -16.40 1.69
C PRO A 112 5.82 -16.52 2.57
N VAL A 113 5.09 -15.43 2.79
CA VAL A 113 3.83 -15.42 3.58
C VAL A 113 2.65 -15.92 2.75
N GLY A 114 2.73 -15.80 1.42
CA GLY A 114 1.68 -16.17 0.48
C GLY A 114 0.94 -14.99 -0.14
N TYR A 115 1.36 -13.75 0.11
CA TYR A 115 0.81 -12.59 -0.59
C TYR A 115 1.16 -12.63 -2.07
N GLN A 116 0.17 -12.30 -2.90
CA GLN A 116 0.38 -12.22 -4.35
C GLN A 116 1.11 -10.92 -4.69
N TYR A 117 2.30 -11.05 -5.22
CA TYR A 117 3.09 -9.97 -5.80
C TYR A 117 2.96 -9.97 -7.31
N GLU A 118 2.94 -8.79 -7.88
CA GLU A 118 3.14 -8.54 -9.30
C GLU A 118 4.40 -7.69 -9.47
N LEU A 119 5.28 -8.08 -10.37
CA LEU A 119 6.41 -7.25 -10.79
C LEU A 119 6.13 -6.79 -12.21
N PHE A 120 6.21 -5.48 -12.47
CA PHE A 120 5.85 -4.91 -13.76
C PHE A 120 6.75 -3.74 -14.15
N TYR A 121 6.65 -3.31 -15.40
CA TYR A 121 7.22 -2.04 -15.84
C TYR A 121 6.29 -1.33 -16.84
N GLY A 122 6.48 0.01 -16.94
CA GLY A 122 5.84 0.82 -17.97
C GLY A 122 4.33 0.92 -17.83
N GLN A 123 3.84 1.18 -16.62
CA GLN A 123 2.42 1.51 -16.41
C GLN A 123 2.05 2.76 -17.21
N LYS A 124 0.96 2.69 -17.96
CA LYS A 124 0.46 3.80 -18.76
C LYS A 124 0.01 4.95 -17.86
N GLY A 125 0.36 6.15 -18.27
CA GLY A 125 -0.25 7.38 -17.77
C GLY A 125 -1.50 7.72 -18.57
N GLU A 126 -2.35 8.54 -17.98
CA GLU A 126 -3.48 9.16 -18.67
C GLU A 126 -3.02 10.49 -19.30
N PRO A 127 -3.56 10.87 -20.47
CA PRO A 127 -3.22 12.16 -21.10
C PRO A 127 -3.75 13.35 -20.30
N ASP A 128 -4.83 13.15 -19.55
CA ASP A 128 -5.44 14.20 -18.74
C ASP A 128 -4.82 14.25 -17.36
N SER A 129 -4.55 15.46 -16.87
CA SER A 129 -4.04 15.69 -15.52
C SER A 129 -5.01 15.15 -14.47
N PHE A 130 -4.45 14.67 -13.37
CA PHE A 130 -5.24 14.22 -12.22
C PHE A 130 -6.08 15.37 -11.64
N VAL A 131 -7.37 15.12 -11.51
CA VAL A 131 -8.32 16.01 -10.84
C VAL A 131 -8.88 15.28 -9.62
N PRO A 132 -8.61 15.75 -8.39
CA PRO A 132 -9.15 15.14 -7.18
C PRO A 132 -10.67 15.12 -7.15
N GLY A 133 -11.26 14.08 -6.53
CA GLY A 133 -12.72 13.91 -6.40
C GLY A 133 -13.39 14.91 -5.45
N ARG A 134 -12.60 15.63 -4.66
CA ARG A 134 -13.00 16.78 -3.84
C ARG A 134 -11.90 17.83 -3.86
N ARG A 135 -12.14 18.99 -3.24
CA ARG A 135 -11.06 19.95 -2.99
C ARG A 135 -9.92 19.25 -2.23
N HIS A 136 -8.75 19.19 -2.83
CA HIS A 136 -7.58 18.48 -2.33
C HIS A 136 -6.31 18.99 -3.04
N GLY A 137 -5.21 19.11 -2.33
CA GLY A 137 -3.92 19.54 -2.88
C GLY A 137 -3.20 18.51 -3.75
N GLY A 138 -3.79 17.32 -3.91
CA GLY A 138 -3.19 16.18 -4.61
C GLY A 138 -2.39 15.28 -3.67
N PHE A 139 -1.64 14.36 -4.28
CA PHE A 139 -0.86 13.36 -3.56
C PHE A 139 0.61 13.40 -3.98
N ASN A 140 1.47 13.06 -3.05
CA ASN A 140 2.91 13.08 -3.26
C ASN A 140 3.39 11.69 -3.74
N THR A 141 3.18 11.41 -5.03
CA THR A 141 3.47 10.10 -5.64
C THR A 141 4.74 10.05 -6.47
N TYR A 142 5.33 11.21 -6.79
CA TYR A 142 6.46 11.30 -7.72
C TYR A 142 7.68 10.52 -7.21
N GLY A 143 8.07 9.49 -7.96
CA GLY A 143 9.21 8.63 -7.62
C GLY A 143 9.03 7.72 -6.41
N ARG A 144 7.82 7.68 -5.80
CA ARG A 144 7.55 7.02 -4.51
C ARG A 144 6.46 5.93 -4.57
N GLY A 145 5.78 5.79 -5.70
CA GLY A 145 4.55 4.99 -5.75
C GLY A 145 3.36 5.73 -5.12
N PHE A 146 2.39 5.00 -4.58
CA PHE A 146 1.20 5.62 -3.98
C PHE A 146 1.39 6.02 -2.50
N GLY A 147 2.39 5.51 -1.84
CA GLY A 147 2.63 5.58 -0.41
C GLY A 147 3.12 4.24 0.10
N HIS A 148 2.50 3.71 1.14
CA HIS A 148 2.90 2.41 1.69
C HIS A 148 1.72 1.50 2.01
N VAL A 149 2.01 0.22 2.26
CA VAL A 149 1.06 -0.77 2.76
C VAL A 149 1.67 -1.51 3.94
N VAL A 150 0.85 -1.75 4.97
CA VAL A 150 1.23 -2.66 6.06
C VAL A 150 0.31 -3.87 6.03
N VAL A 151 0.93 -5.04 5.99
CA VAL A 151 0.25 -6.34 6.01
C VAL A 151 0.65 -7.12 7.25
N MET A 152 -0.21 -8.04 7.66
CA MET A 152 0.06 -8.91 8.81
C MET A 152 0.54 -10.28 8.32
N THR A 153 1.46 -10.88 9.07
CA THR A 153 1.97 -12.22 8.81
C THR A 153 1.71 -13.13 10.00
N PRO A 154 1.26 -14.38 9.77
CA PRO A 154 1.04 -15.36 10.84
C PRO A 154 2.34 -15.74 11.55
N GLU A 155 3.45 -15.69 10.82
CA GLU A 155 4.79 -15.92 11.33
C GLU A 155 5.74 -14.87 10.72
N TYR A 156 6.60 -14.32 11.56
CA TYR A 156 7.65 -13.41 11.14
C TYR A 156 9.00 -14.07 11.38
N GLY A 157 9.66 -14.47 10.32
CA GLY A 157 10.91 -15.23 10.37
C GLY A 157 11.98 -14.72 9.40
N PRO A 158 13.20 -15.28 9.51
CA PRO A 158 14.34 -14.89 8.68
C PRO A 158 14.11 -15.10 7.17
N GLU A 159 13.22 -16.02 6.80
CA GLU A 159 12.90 -16.28 5.38
C GLU A 159 12.23 -15.07 4.70
N LEU A 160 11.40 -14.34 5.45
CA LEU A 160 10.77 -13.11 4.95
C LEU A 160 11.81 -12.00 4.78
N ASP A 161 12.69 -11.82 5.78
CA ASP A 161 13.80 -10.86 5.70
C ASP A 161 14.71 -11.17 4.52
N ASP A 162 15.11 -12.43 4.35
CA ASP A 162 15.98 -12.89 3.24
C ASP A 162 15.31 -12.62 1.88
N PHE A 163 14.03 -12.96 1.75
CA PHE A 163 13.27 -12.68 0.54
C PHE A 163 13.25 -11.19 0.21
N LEU A 164 12.89 -10.34 1.16
CA LEU A 164 12.76 -8.91 0.92
C LEU A 164 14.11 -8.24 0.69
N ILE A 165 15.13 -8.55 1.48
CA ILE A 165 16.43 -7.89 1.43
C ILE A 165 17.29 -8.49 0.30
N ASN A 166 17.49 -9.79 0.31
CA ASN A 166 18.46 -10.44 -0.58
C ASN A 166 17.88 -10.76 -1.96
N ILE A 167 16.59 -11.15 -2.05
CA ILE A 167 15.96 -11.48 -3.33
C ILE A 167 15.35 -10.23 -3.95
N MET A 168 14.42 -9.53 -3.27
CA MET A 168 13.80 -8.32 -3.80
C MET A 168 14.73 -7.11 -3.84
N GLY A 169 15.79 -7.11 -3.04
CA GLY A 169 16.77 -6.03 -2.98
C GLY A 169 16.22 -4.79 -2.26
N PHE A 170 15.28 -5.01 -1.34
CA PHE A 170 14.75 -3.93 -0.51
C PHE A 170 15.73 -3.58 0.60
N GLN A 171 15.64 -2.36 1.06
CA GLN A 171 16.39 -1.90 2.22
C GLN A 171 15.53 -2.08 3.46
N TRP A 172 16.07 -2.76 4.47
CA TRP A 172 15.45 -2.75 5.77
C TRP A 172 15.54 -1.34 6.37
N TYR A 173 14.40 -0.84 6.81
CA TYR A 173 14.28 0.51 7.29
C TYR A 173 14.22 0.60 8.82
N GLY A 174 13.60 -0.37 9.45
CA GLY A 174 13.45 -0.40 10.90
C GLY A 174 12.53 -1.52 11.34
N SER A 175 12.41 -1.69 12.64
CA SER A 175 11.49 -2.62 13.26
C SER A 175 10.56 -1.93 14.24
N GLY A 176 9.30 -2.40 14.30
CA GLY A 176 8.37 -2.02 15.34
C GLY A 176 8.79 -2.60 16.67
N ALA A 177 8.72 -1.78 17.71
CA ALA A 177 8.99 -2.20 19.05
C ALA A 177 7.76 -2.84 19.69
N GLY A 178 7.99 -3.87 20.49
CA GLY A 178 6.97 -4.61 21.21
C GLY A 178 7.12 -6.11 21.05
N LYS A 179 6.24 -6.88 21.66
CA LYS A 179 6.25 -8.36 21.65
C LYS A 179 5.93 -8.96 20.26
N GLY A 180 5.51 -8.14 19.29
CA GLY A 180 5.30 -8.53 17.91
C GLY A 180 6.39 -7.94 17.04
N LYS A 181 7.05 -8.77 16.24
CA LYS A 181 7.99 -8.28 15.25
C LYS A 181 7.23 -7.55 14.16
N THR A 182 7.65 -6.34 13.83
CA THR A 182 7.21 -5.61 12.64
C THR A 182 8.45 -5.16 11.91
N GLY A 183 8.59 -5.53 10.65
CA GLY A 183 9.67 -5.06 9.80
C GLY A 183 9.14 -4.07 8.78
N PHE A 184 9.86 -2.98 8.54
CA PHE A 184 9.59 -1.99 7.52
C PHE A 184 10.68 -2.03 6.46
N TYR A 185 10.26 -2.05 5.19
CA TYR A 185 11.15 -2.21 4.06
C TYR A 185 10.84 -1.18 2.98
N ARG A 186 11.88 -0.70 2.36
CA ARG A 186 11.83 0.28 1.29
C ARG A 186 12.37 -0.33 0.00
N ALA A 187 11.68 -0.10 -1.10
CA ALA A 187 12.15 -0.50 -2.43
C ALA A 187 13.52 0.12 -2.73
N GLY A 188 14.38 -0.62 -3.41
CA GLY A 188 15.81 -0.30 -3.51
C GLY A 188 16.15 1.05 -4.14
N LEU A 189 15.26 1.62 -4.96
CA LEU A 189 15.42 2.94 -5.55
C LEU A 189 14.58 4.03 -4.89
N ASN A 190 13.71 3.66 -3.95
CA ASN A 190 12.92 4.64 -3.22
C ASN A 190 13.72 5.19 -2.04
N ASN A 191 14.28 6.37 -2.20
CA ASN A 191 15.01 7.08 -1.14
C ASN A 191 14.24 8.30 -0.61
N LEU A 192 12.95 8.41 -0.92
CA LEU A 192 12.11 9.56 -0.63
C LEU A 192 11.10 9.29 0.48
N THR A 193 10.88 8.03 0.85
CA THR A 193 9.95 7.63 1.91
C THR A 193 10.66 6.75 2.94
N SER A 194 10.04 6.63 4.11
CA SER A 194 10.51 5.74 5.16
C SER A 194 10.44 4.27 4.73
N HIS A 195 9.31 3.85 4.21
CA HIS A 195 9.06 2.47 3.78
C HIS A 195 7.99 2.43 2.69
N ASP A 196 7.98 1.36 1.93
CA ASP A 196 6.92 1.02 0.98
C ASP A 196 6.01 -0.08 1.55
N ILE A 197 6.59 -1.02 2.30
CA ILE A 197 5.85 -2.13 2.90
C ILE A 197 6.29 -2.40 4.33
N GLY A 198 5.31 -2.65 5.20
CA GLY A 198 5.50 -3.18 6.54
C GLY A 198 4.89 -4.55 6.70
N TYR A 199 5.57 -5.43 7.43
CA TYR A 199 5.05 -6.72 7.86
C TYR A 199 4.92 -6.75 9.37
N GLY A 200 3.68 -6.77 9.88
CA GLY A 200 3.40 -6.92 11.29
C GLY A 200 3.09 -8.37 11.65
N HIS A 201 3.58 -8.85 12.79
CA HIS A 201 3.29 -10.18 13.26
C HIS A 201 1.91 -10.27 13.92
N ALA A 202 1.03 -11.11 13.40
CA ALA A 202 -0.27 -11.46 13.97
C ALA A 202 -0.40 -13.00 14.00
N PRO A 203 -0.12 -13.65 15.11
CA PRO A 203 -0.06 -15.11 15.19
C PRO A 203 -1.29 -15.80 14.58
N GLY A 204 -1.06 -16.67 13.59
CA GLY A 204 -2.10 -17.42 12.86
C GLY A 204 -3.00 -16.58 11.97
N ARG A 205 -2.69 -15.29 11.72
CA ARG A 205 -3.50 -14.37 10.91
C ARG A 205 -2.68 -13.64 9.89
N MET A 206 -3.32 -13.28 8.78
CA MET A 206 -2.75 -12.45 7.73
C MET A 206 -3.82 -11.51 7.15
N GLY A 207 -3.42 -10.58 6.33
CA GLY A 207 -4.31 -9.60 5.68
C GLY A 207 -3.73 -8.20 5.75
N ILE A 208 -4.42 -7.27 5.13
CA ILE A 208 -4.01 -5.87 5.12
C ILE A 208 -4.41 -5.18 6.43
N GLN A 209 -3.45 -4.48 7.05
CA GLN A 209 -3.68 -3.70 8.25
C GLN A 209 -4.01 -2.24 7.88
N HIS A 210 -3.18 -1.61 7.03
CA HIS A 210 -3.48 -0.28 6.51
C HIS A 210 -2.78 0.01 5.18
N ILE A 211 -3.26 1.03 4.50
CA ILE A 211 -2.53 1.75 3.45
C ILE A 211 -2.21 3.16 3.93
N GLY A 212 -1.05 3.68 3.57
CA GLY A 212 -0.66 5.06 3.83
C GLY A 212 -0.72 5.90 2.56
N LEU A 213 -1.42 7.03 2.61
CA LEU A 213 -1.57 7.97 1.50
C LEU A 213 -0.86 9.28 1.85
N LEU A 214 0.21 9.61 1.09
CA LEU A 214 0.91 10.87 1.26
C LEU A 214 0.18 11.99 0.52
N THR A 215 -0.43 12.90 1.26
CA THR A 215 -1.08 14.10 0.69
C THR A 215 -0.04 15.16 0.33
N GLY A 216 -0.39 16.02 -0.60
CA GLY A 216 0.45 17.14 -1.02
C GLY A 216 0.51 18.30 -0.03
N ASP A 217 -0.43 18.36 0.92
CA ASP A 217 -0.57 19.49 1.85
C ASP A 217 -1.10 18.99 3.22
N LEU A 218 -0.55 19.57 4.29
CA LEU A 218 -1.02 19.32 5.67
C LEU A 218 -2.51 19.65 5.85
N ARG A 219 -3.03 20.63 5.13
CA ARG A 219 -4.45 20.98 5.15
C ARG A 219 -5.33 19.81 4.72
N ASP A 220 -4.89 18.98 3.77
CA ASP A 220 -5.66 17.84 3.31
C ASP A 220 -5.86 16.78 4.41
N VAL A 221 -4.88 16.63 5.29
CA VAL A 221 -5.02 15.79 6.50
C VAL A 221 -6.10 16.35 7.41
N GLY A 222 -6.08 17.66 7.69
CA GLY A 222 -7.07 18.34 8.52
C GLY A 222 -8.48 18.28 7.92
N GLU A 223 -8.63 18.57 6.62
CA GLU A 223 -9.92 18.47 5.92
C GLU A 223 -10.46 17.03 5.92
N THR A 224 -9.58 16.02 5.73
CA THR A 224 -9.98 14.60 5.80
C THR A 224 -10.41 14.22 7.21
N TRP A 225 -9.69 14.70 8.23
CA TRP A 225 -10.07 14.51 9.64
C TRP A 225 -11.47 15.05 9.92
N ASP A 226 -11.79 16.26 9.46
CA ASP A 226 -13.12 16.87 9.63
C ASP A 226 -14.22 16.08 8.90
N ILE A 227 -13.93 15.61 7.67
CA ILE A 227 -14.87 14.77 6.91
C ILE A 227 -15.14 13.45 7.62
N VAL A 228 -14.09 12.78 8.10
CA VAL A 228 -14.18 11.51 8.82
C VAL A 228 -15.03 11.65 10.08
N ASN A 229 -14.80 12.69 10.89
CA ASN A 229 -15.60 12.97 12.08
C ASN A 229 -17.05 13.33 11.76
N LYS A 230 -17.29 14.21 10.76
CA LYS A 230 -18.63 14.60 10.34
C LYS A 230 -19.45 13.43 9.82
N ARG A 231 -18.81 12.49 9.12
CA ARG A 231 -19.45 11.27 8.59
C ARG A 231 -19.51 10.13 9.60
N GLN A 232 -18.99 10.33 10.81
CA GLN A 232 -18.90 9.31 11.85
C GLN A 232 -18.18 8.03 11.39
N ILE A 233 -17.19 8.19 10.51
CA ILE A 233 -16.31 7.08 10.11
C ILE A 233 -15.42 6.73 11.31
N GLN A 234 -15.31 5.46 11.62
CA GLN A 234 -14.57 5.00 12.78
C GLN A 234 -13.08 5.36 12.67
N VAL A 235 -12.60 6.18 13.59
CA VAL A 235 -11.17 6.49 13.75
C VAL A 235 -10.49 5.30 14.44
N GLN A 236 -9.34 4.89 13.92
CA GLN A 236 -8.47 3.90 14.55
C GLN A 236 -7.49 4.57 15.50
N MET A 237 -6.78 5.60 14.99
CA MET A 237 -5.75 6.33 15.72
C MET A 237 -5.90 7.83 15.43
N THR A 238 -5.87 8.63 16.48
CA THR A 238 -6.06 10.09 16.37
C THR A 238 -4.90 10.77 15.65
N LEU A 239 -5.07 12.05 15.32
CA LEU A 239 -3.99 12.90 14.82
C LEU A 239 -2.75 12.79 15.71
N GLY A 240 -1.57 12.72 15.09
CA GLY A 240 -0.31 12.61 15.80
C GLY A 240 0.89 12.56 14.88
N GLN A 241 2.04 12.23 15.47
CA GLN A 241 3.31 12.11 14.77
C GLN A 241 4.12 10.95 15.36
N HIS A 242 4.46 9.99 14.54
CA HIS A 242 5.29 8.85 14.94
C HIS A 242 6.72 9.26 15.27
N THR A 243 7.42 8.44 16.06
CA THR A 243 8.85 8.64 16.32
C THR A 243 9.73 8.17 15.18
N GLN A 244 9.23 7.19 14.41
CA GLN A 244 9.98 6.55 13.33
C GLN A 244 9.97 7.35 12.04
N ASP A 245 8.87 8.02 11.76
CA ASP A 245 8.83 8.93 10.65
C ASP A 245 8.12 10.22 11.07
N PRO A 246 8.75 11.36 10.80
CA PRO A 246 8.29 12.64 11.32
C PRO A 246 7.07 13.15 10.55
N HIS A 247 6.20 12.27 10.11
CA HIS A 247 5.01 12.58 9.37
C HIS A 247 3.84 12.85 10.31
N PHE A 248 3.04 13.83 9.94
CA PHE A 248 1.79 14.13 10.61
C PHE A 248 0.69 13.28 9.98
N SER A 249 0.00 12.46 10.77
CA SER A 249 -1.00 11.56 10.24
C SER A 249 -2.12 11.24 11.21
N PHE A 250 -3.14 10.54 10.73
CA PHE A 250 -4.16 9.85 11.51
C PHE A 250 -4.68 8.64 10.75
N TYR A 251 -5.35 7.73 11.45
CA TYR A 251 -5.86 6.49 10.87
C TYR A 251 -7.37 6.38 11.07
N HIS A 252 -8.07 5.98 10.02
CA HIS A 252 -9.49 5.68 10.07
C HIS A 252 -9.81 4.44 9.22
N PHE A 253 -10.94 3.78 9.51
CA PHE A 253 -11.30 2.56 8.79
C PHE A 253 -11.92 2.88 7.43
N SER A 254 -11.50 2.10 6.43
CA SER A 254 -12.10 2.08 5.10
C SER A 254 -13.42 1.31 5.08
N PRO A 255 -14.22 1.39 4.00
CA PRO A 255 -15.40 0.55 3.83
C PRO A 255 -15.13 -0.95 3.86
N SER A 256 -13.91 -1.37 3.54
CA SER A 256 -13.46 -2.77 3.61
C SER A 256 -12.94 -3.19 4.97
N GLY A 257 -12.86 -2.27 5.94
CA GLY A 257 -12.47 -2.58 7.32
C GLY A 257 -10.97 -2.70 7.58
N PHE A 258 -10.11 -2.33 6.64
CA PHE A 258 -8.70 -2.01 6.92
C PHE A 258 -8.54 -0.50 7.14
N ALA A 259 -7.49 -0.10 7.84
CA ALA A 259 -7.28 1.32 8.09
C ALA A 259 -6.64 2.04 6.88
N VAL A 260 -6.93 3.33 6.79
CA VAL A 260 -6.24 4.27 5.90
C VAL A 260 -5.53 5.29 6.76
N GLU A 261 -4.24 5.40 6.59
CA GLU A 261 -3.42 6.46 7.15
C GLU A 261 -3.34 7.61 6.15
N VAL A 262 -3.82 8.77 6.55
CA VAL A 262 -3.72 10.01 5.76
C VAL A 262 -2.56 10.82 6.30
N ILE A 263 -1.56 11.08 5.44
CA ILE A 263 -0.23 11.53 5.86
C ILE A 263 0.12 12.85 5.20
N ALA A 264 0.67 13.78 5.97
CA ALA A 264 1.41 14.91 5.44
C ALA A 264 2.88 14.84 5.87
N GLU A 265 3.79 14.98 4.92
CA GLU A 265 5.21 15.09 5.22
C GLU A 265 5.50 16.45 5.87
N THR A 266 6.07 16.44 7.06
CA THR A 266 6.44 17.64 7.78
C THR A 266 7.94 17.96 7.66
N HIS A 267 8.74 16.95 7.33
CA HIS A 267 10.19 17.08 7.16
C HIS A 267 10.68 16.16 6.05
N PRO A 268 11.75 16.50 5.34
CA PRO A 268 12.43 15.56 4.45
C PRO A 268 12.87 14.33 5.23
N TRP A 269 12.76 13.17 4.60
CA TRP A 269 13.23 11.93 5.18
C TRP A 269 14.75 11.99 5.47
N PRO A 270 15.22 11.69 6.70
CA PRO A 270 16.64 11.79 7.06
C PRO A 270 17.54 10.70 6.46
N GLY A 271 16.96 9.64 5.88
CA GLY A 271 17.72 8.63 5.12
C GLY A 271 18.21 7.42 5.90
N ASP A 272 18.29 7.48 7.21
CA ASP A 272 18.87 6.40 8.02
C ASP A 272 17.81 5.42 8.57
N PRO A 273 18.09 4.09 8.58
CA PRO A 273 17.29 3.12 9.31
C PRO A 273 17.23 3.47 10.80
N PHE A 274 16.10 3.22 11.43
CA PHE A 274 15.92 3.45 12.86
C PHE A 274 15.20 2.26 13.50
N GLU A 275 15.38 2.10 14.78
CA GLU A 275 14.57 1.22 15.60
C GLU A 275 13.42 2.02 16.22
N LEU A 276 12.20 1.55 16.02
CA LEU A 276 11.06 2.08 16.75
C LEU A 276 11.30 1.96 18.24
N ASN A 277 11.26 3.08 18.94
CA ASN A 277 11.33 3.02 20.41
C ASN A 277 10.03 2.41 20.94
N ALA A 278 10.12 1.22 21.53
CA ALA A 278 9.00 0.47 22.12
C ALA A 278 8.22 1.26 23.16
N GLU A 279 8.89 2.15 23.86
CA GLU A 279 8.30 2.92 24.94
C GLU A 279 7.50 4.12 24.41
N ARG A 280 7.77 4.55 23.18
CA ARG A 280 7.16 5.75 22.61
C ARG A 280 6.99 5.62 21.10
N LEU A 281 5.83 5.14 20.67
CA LEU A 281 5.48 5.02 19.25
C LEU A 281 5.28 6.38 18.57
N SER A 282 4.98 7.42 19.34
CA SER A 282 4.68 8.75 18.80
C SER A 282 5.27 9.85 19.66
N TYR A 283 5.72 10.93 19.05
CA TYR A 283 6.14 12.13 19.76
C TYR A 283 4.96 12.76 20.50
N TRP A 284 3.78 12.74 19.87
CA TRP A 284 2.53 13.26 20.42
C TRP A 284 1.34 12.67 19.64
N GLY A 285 0.15 12.75 20.20
CA GLY A 285 -1.07 12.25 19.58
C GLY A 285 -1.07 10.73 19.40
N HIS A 286 -1.61 10.28 18.28
CA HIS A 286 -1.75 8.87 17.89
C HIS A 286 -2.33 7.99 19.01
N GLN A 287 -3.37 8.51 19.67
CA GLN A 287 -4.11 7.70 20.64
C GLN A 287 -4.92 6.65 19.89
N LEU A 288 -4.73 5.38 20.25
CA LEU A 288 -5.53 4.28 19.72
C LEU A 288 -6.94 4.37 20.31
N VAL A 289 -7.92 4.68 19.49
CA VAL A 289 -9.34 4.83 19.86
C VAL A 289 -10.25 3.79 19.20
N GLY A 290 -9.71 3.03 18.25
CA GLY A 290 -10.35 1.91 17.59
C GLY A 290 -9.54 0.62 17.70
N PRO A 291 -10.01 -0.51 17.14
CA PRO A 291 -9.26 -1.76 17.14
C PRO A 291 -7.97 -1.63 16.34
N ILE A 292 -6.88 -2.21 16.82
CA ILE A 292 -5.58 -2.17 16.12
C ILE A 292 -5.60 -2.99 14.81
N LEU A 293 -6.37 -4.08 14.80
CA LEU A 293 -6.54 -4.93 13.62
C LEU A 293 -7.97 -4.76 13.08
N GLY A 294 -8.08 -4.52 11.80
CA GLY A 294 -9.34 -4.45 11.10
C GLY A 294 -9.94 -5.82 10.76
N THR A 295 -11.11 -5.82 10.14
CA THR A 295 -11.84 -7.04 9.77
C THR A 295 -11.21 -7.81 8.60
N THR A 296 -10.25 -7.20 7.91
CA THR A 296 -9.44 -7.81 6.84
C THR A 296 -8.33 -8.74 7.37
N ILE A 297 -8.08 -8.74 8.69
CA ILE A 297 -7.07 -9.61 9.30
C ILE A 297 -7.74 -10.92 9.74
N ARG A 298 -7.48 -11.97 8.99
CA ARG A 298 -8.17 -13.26 9.05
C ARG A 298 -7.17 -14.42 9.10
N THR A 299 -7.65 -15.62 9.35
CA THR A 299 -6.83 -16.82 9.14
C THR A 299 -6.58 -17.05 7.66
N PRO A 300 -5.48 -17.74 7.27
CA PRO A 300 -5.23 -18.06 5.86
C PRO A 300 -6.35 -18.85 5.18
N GLU A 301 -7.11 -19.67 5.94
CA GLU A 301 -8.24 -20.41 5.42
C GLU A 301 -9.43 -19.51 5.07
N GLU A 302 -9.72 -18.50 5.90
CA GLU A 302 -10.79 -17.53 5.66
C GLU A 302 -10.52 -16.59 4.46
N LEU A 303 -9.26 -16.51 3.99
CA LEU A 303 -8.86 -15.69 2.85
C LEU A 303 -8.83 -16.46 1.51
N ARG A 304 -9.04 -17.78 1.54
CA ARG A 304 -9.17 -18.63 0.35
C ARG A 304 -10.56 -18.55 -0.21
#